data_205e765676f8879f561d78813db43f9b
#
_entry.id   205e765676f8879f561d78813db43f9b
#
_cell.length_a   1.000
_cell.length_b   1.000
_cell.length_c   1.000
_cell.angle_alpha   90.00
_cell.angle_beta   90.00
_cell.angle_gamma   90.00
#
_symmetry.space_group_name_H-M   'P 1'
#
loop_
_entity.id
_entity.type
_entity.pdbx_description
1 polymer ?
#
loop_
_entity_poly.entity_id
_entity_poly.type
_entity_poly.pdbx_seq_one_letter_code
_entity_poly.pdbx_strand_id
1 'polypeptide(L)'
;MNAKIISSGILRALAIVVAILAGLYFLNAITTVLVYIVIAAIVSLIGRPIALFLKNKLRFNRTIAAISTMAILLGILSMLIALVVPLLVQQGENLSLLNIKGLKSSITDLYAEITAYFGLENNSLFAQFQDSSLITTLSLEQLPAFFNAVLGLLGNFGAGLFSVAFISFFFLKDSELFENGILMWVPSKENLKTKEAFAKIKSLLSRYFLGLLFQILILFVIYSIVLSVFSVPNAMVIAFLCALLNLIPYVGPIVGGMLMMFLTMSSQLGASFNEIILPKTTYVMIGFIIGQ
;
A
#
# COMPACT_ATOMS: atom_id res chain seq x y z
N MET A 1 -21.08 31.00 -49.73
CA MET A 1 -20.74 30.62 -48.30
C MET A 1 -19.61 31.55 -47.85
N ASN A 2 -19.84 32.43 -46.86
CA ASN A 2 -18.90 33.52 -46.53
C ASN A 2 -17.60 32.97 -45.92
N ALA A 3 -16.46 33.16 -46.59
CA ALA A 3 -15.13 32.75 -46.14
C ALA A 3 -14.81 33.20 -44.67
N LYS A 4 -15.36 34.33 -44.23
CA LYS A 4 -15.23 34.86 -42.87
C LYS A 4 -15.90 33.96 -41.81
N ILE A 5 -17.02 33.29 -42.16
CA ILE A 5 -17.73 32.41 -41.24
C ILE A 5 -16.95 31.08 -41.06
N ILE A 6 -16.40 30.56 -42.14
CA ILE A 6 -15.57 29.35 -42.12
C ILE A 6 -14.27 29.61 -41.35
N SER A 7 -13.60 30.72 -41.63
CA SER A 7 -12.37 31.12 -40.92
C SER A 7 -12.59 31.30 -39.41
N SER A 8 -13.68 31.96 -39.00
CA SER A 8 -14.00 32.11 -37.58
C SER A 8 -14.38 30.78 -36.88
N GLY A 9 -15.01 29.85 -37.63
CA GLY A 9 -15.30 28.50 -37.12
C GLY A 9 -14.04 27.69 -36.89
N ILE A 10 -13.11 27.72 -37.88
CA ILE A 10 -11.82 27.01 -37.74
C ILE A 10 -10.98 27.60 -36.62
N LEU A 11 -10.91 28.94 -36.49
CA LEU A 11 -10.20 29.61 -35.40
C LEU A 11 -10.76 29.22 -34.02
N ARG A 12 -12.09 29.14 -33.86
CA ARG A 12 -12.73 28.70 -32.60
C ARG A 12 -12.42 27.23 -32.29
N ALA A 13 -12.51 26.37 -33.29
CA ALA A 13 -12.18 24.95 -33.11
C ALA A 13 -10.71 24.77 -32.71
N LEU A 14 -9.79 25.48 -33.34
CA LEU A 14 -8.37 25.49 -33.03
C LEU A 14 -8.12 26.00 -31.59
N ALA A 15 -8.76 27.10 -31.22
CA ALA A 15 -8.65 27.67 -29.88
C ALA A 15 -9.17 26.68 -28.77
N ILE A 16 -10.25 25.95 -29.04
CA ILE A 16 -10.78 24.93 -28.14
C ILE A 16 -9.78 23.77 -28.00
N VAL A 17 -9.22 23.28 -29.10
CA VAL A 17 -8.22 22.20 -29.09
C VAL A 17 -6.98 22.64 -28.31
N VAL A 18 -6.45 23.85 -28.57
CA VAL A 18 -5.31 24.40 -27.83
C VAL A 18 -5.63 24.54 -26.32
N ALA A 19 -6.84 25.03 -25.98
CA ALA A 19 -7.25 25.15 -24.60
C ALA A 19 -7.36 23.79 -23.89
N ILE A 20 -7.86 22.74 -24.57
CA ILE A 20 -7.92 21.37 -24.03
C ILE A 20 -6.51 20.83 -23.83
N LEU A 21 -5.63 20.95 -24.82
CA LEU A 21 -4.24 20.50 -24.71
C LEU A 21 -3.48 21.23 -23.60
N ALA A 22 -3.64 22.55 -23.49
CA ALA A 22 -3.06 23.34 -22.41
C ALA A 22 -3.63 22.92 -21.04
N GLY A 23 -4.93 22.64 -20.96
CA GLY A 23 -5.58 22.13 -19.74
C GLY A 23 -5.05 20.75 -19.34
N LEU A 24 -4.90 19.82 -20.29
CA LEU A 24 -4.32 18.50 -20.04
C LEU A 24 -2.85 18.59 -19.61
N TYR A 25 -2.07 19.44 -20.26
CA TYR A 25 -0.68 19.70 -19.88
C TYR A 25 -0.59 20.26 -18.44
N PHE A 26 -1.43 21.26 -18.11
CA PHE A 26 -1.49 21.84 -16.79
C PHE A 26 -1.89 20.79 -15.73
N LEU A 27 -2.92 19.97 -15.99
CA LEU A 27 -3.33 18.88 -15.10
C LEU A 27 -2.19 17.90 -14.85
N ASN A 28 -1.46 17.53 -15.91
CA ASN A 28 -0.30 16.65 -15.77
C ASN A 28 0.81 17.31 -14.93
N ALA A 29 1.07 18.59 -15.12
CA ALA A 29 2.09 19.34 -14.36
C ALA A 29 1.76 19.42 -12.86
N ILE A 30 0.47 19.50 -12.48
CA ILE A 30 0.04 19.58 -11.08
C ILE A 30 -0.33 18.24 -10.45
N THR A 31 -0.21 17.13 -11.20
CA THR A 31 -0.62 15.79 -10.73
C THR A 31 0.01 15.45 -9.38
N THR A 32 1.30 15.72 -9.19
CA THR A 32 2.00 15.48 -7.92
C THR A 32 1.37 16.24 -6.76
N VAL A 33 0.98 17.49 -6.97
CA VAL A 33 0.33 18.32 -5.95
C VAL A 33 -1.05 17.76 -5.61
N LEU A 34 -1.82 17.34 -6.63
CA LEU A 34 -3.13 16.71 -6.43
C LEU A 34 -3.01 15.41 -5.62
N VAL A 35 -2.01 14.58 -5.92
CA VAL A 35 -1.71 13.37 -5.15
C VAL A 35 -1.39 13.72 -3.70
N TYR A 36 -0.56 14.74 -3.44
CA TYR A 36 -0.26 15.17 -2.07
C TYR A 36 -1.50 15.65 -1.33
N ILE A 37 -2.40 16.39 -2.00
CA ILE A 37 -3.67 16.84 -1.41
C ILE A 37 -4.56 15.64 -1.03
N VAL A 38 -4.66 14.63 -1.91
CA VAL A 38 -5.46 13.42 -1.64
C VAL A 38 -4.86 12.64 -0.46
N ILE A 39 -3.54 12.40 -0.46
CA ILE A 39 -2.87 11.72 0.64
C ILE A 39 -3.05 12.51 1.95
N ALA A 40 -2.88 13.84 1.91
CA ALA A 40 -3.06 14.69 3.07
C ALA A 40 -4.51 14.66 3.60
N ALA A 41 -5.50 14.60 2.73
CA ALA A 41 -6.89 14.42 3.12
C ALA A 41 -7.10 13.08 3.87
N ILE A 42 -6.53 11.99 3.36
CA ILE A 42 -6.58 10.67 4.01
C ILE A 42 -5.90 10.72 5.39
N VAL A 43 -4.68 11.27 5.47
CA VAL A 43 -3.95 11.42 6.74
C VAL A 43 -4.73 12.26 7.74
N SER A 44 -5.36 13.34 7.29
CA SER A 44 -6.20 14.18 8.16
C SER A 44 -7.45 13.44 8.66
N LEU A 45 -8.07 12.60 7.82
CA LEU A 45 -9.21 11.77 8.22
C LEU A 45 -8.83 10.71 9.25
N ILE A 46 -7.65 10.11 9.13
CA ILE A 46 -7.06 9.18 10.10
C ILE A 46 -6.78 9.92 11.42
N GLY A 47 -6.18 11.11 11.34
CA GLY A 47 -5.84 11.91 12.51
C GLY A 47 -7.05 12.56 13.21
N ARG A 48 -8.20 12.68 12.52
CA ARG A 48 -9.38 13.37 13.05
C ARG A 48 -9.85 12.87 14.42
N PRO A 49 -10.02 11.58 14.69
CA PRO A 49 -10.45 11.12 16.01
C PRO A 49 -9.42 11.41 17.09
N ILE A 50 -8.11 11.39 16.78
CA ILE A 50 -7.06 11.77 17.72
C ILE A 50 -7.19 13.27 18.02
N ALA A 51 -7.33 14.11 16.99
CA ALA A 51 -7.50 15.56 17.16
C ALA A 51 -8.77 15.92 17.96
N LEU A 52 -9.89 15.23 17.69
CA LEU A 52 -11.14 15.41 18.45
C LEU A 52 -11.00 14.94 19.90
N PHE A 53 -10.31 13.84 20.15
CA PHE A 53 -10.03 13.36 21.51
C PHE A 53 -9.19 14.40 22.29
N LEU A 54 -8.11 14.91 21.71
CA LEU A 54 -7.25 15.93 22.31
C LEU A 54 -8.03 17.22 22.59
N LYS A 55 -8.87 17.64 21.65
CA LYS A 55 -9.70 18.85 21.81
C LYS A 55 -10.77 18.66 22.89
N ASN A 56 -11.53 17.56 22.84
CA ASN A 56 -12.72 17.39 23.68
C ASN A 56 -12.36 16.87 25.10
N LYS A 57 -11.37 15.93 25.19
CA LYS A 57 -11.01 15.32 26.46
C LYS A 57 -9.91 16.10 27.19
N LEU A 58 -8.88 16.57 26.45
CA LEU A 58 -7.74 17.29 27.01
C LEU A 58 -7.88 18.82 26.91
N ARG A 59 -8.99 19.30 26.31
CA ARG A 59 -9.29 20.73 26.13
C ARG A 59 -8.21 21.53 25.40
N PHE A 60 -7.50 20.88 24.47
CA PHE A 60 -6.49 21.55 23.66
C PHE A 60 -7.15 22.50 22.65
N ASN A 61 -6.46 23.61 22.37
CA ASN A 61 -6.84 24.51 21.28
C ASN A 61 -6.77 23.79 19.95
N ARG A 62 -7.54 24.20 18.93
CA ARG A 62 -7.58 23.60 17.58
C ARG A 62 -6.16 23.40 17.00
N THR A 63 -5.31 24.43 17.14
CA THR A 63 -3.92 24.39 16.63
C THR A 63 -3.06 23.38 17.38
N ILE A 64 -3.09 23.38 18.71
CA ILE A 64 -2.30 22.45 19.54
C ILE A 64 -2.78 21.00 19.30
N ALA A 65 -4.10 20.77 19.21
CA ALA A 65 -4.63 19.46 18.90
C ALA A 65 -4.16 18.96 17.52
N ALA A 66 -4.14 19.84 16.50
CA ALA A 66 -3.64 19.47 15.16
C ALA A 66 -2.14 19.19 15.17
N ILE A 67 -1.31 20.04 15.82
CA ILE A 67 0.14 19.82 15.95
C ILE A 67 0.44 18.49 16.67
N SER A 68 -0.19 18.26 17.82
CA SER A 68 0.01 17.04 18.61
C SER A 68 -0.43 15.80 17.81
N THR A 69 -1.54 15.88 17.08
CA THR A 69 -1.99 14.78 16.21
C THR A 69 -0.98 14.50 15.11
N MET A 70 -0.46 15.52 14.43
CA MET A 70 0.57 15.36 13.40
C MET A 70 1.86 14.80 13.99
N ALA A 71 2.29 15.25 15.17
CA ALA A 71 3.46 14.72 15.87
C ALA A 71 3.29 13.23 16.21
N ILE A 72 2.12 12.82 16.67
CA ILE A 72 1.80 11.41 16.92
C ILE A 72 1.83 10.60 15.63
N LEU A 73 1.19 11.05 14.56
CA LEU A 73 1.17 10.34 13.28
C LEU A 73 2.56 10.23 12.66
N LEU A 74 3.34 11.32 12.67
CA LEU A 74 4.73 11.31 12.19
C LEU A 74 5.62 10.43 13.07
N GLY A 75 5.41 10.42 14.38
CA GLY A 75 6.11 9.55 15.32
C GLY A 75 5.84 8.07 15.04
N ILE A 76 4.56 7.70 14.82
CA ILE A 76 4.16 6.34 14.45
C ILE A 76 4.79 5.96 13.10
N LEU A 77 4.74 6.85 12.11
CA LEU A 77 5.33 6.62 10.79
C LEU A 77 6.85 6.42 10.89
N SER A 78 7.54 7.29 11.64
CA SER A 78 9.01 7.19 11.85
C SER A 78 9.39 5.90 12.57
N MET A 79 8.62 5.50 13.59
CA MET A 79 8.82 4.23 14.30
C MET A 79 8.63 3.03 13.35
N LEU A 80 7.61 3.08 12.50
CA LEU A 80 7.32 2.04 11.53
C LEU A 80 8.43 1.93 10.47
N ILE A 81 8.91 3.06 9.95
CA ILE A 81 10.06 3.13 9.05
C ILE A 81 11.31 2.56 9.72
N ALA A 82 11.62 2.99 10.94
CA ALA A 82 12.80 2.53 11.70
C ALA A 82 12.77 1.02 11.99
N LEU A 83 11.58 0.42 12.10
CA LEU A 83 11.42 -1.01 12.30
C LEU A 83 11.52 -1.80 10.97
N VAL A 84 10.90 -1.29 9.92
CA VAL A 84 10.75 -2.01 8.64
C VAL A 84 11.98 -1.88 7.75
N VAL A 85 12.60 -0.69 7.67
CA VAL A 85 13.72 -0.44 6.76
C VAL A 85 14.92 -1.35 7.04
N PRO A 86 15.42 -1.51 8.28
CA PRO A 86 16.52 -2.43 8.55
C PRO A 86 16.22 -3.87 8.16
N LEU A 87 14.97 -4.30 8.40
CA LEU A 87 14.52 -5.64 8.02
C LEU A 87 14.51 -5.84 6.50
N LEU A 88 14.03 -4.85 5.74
CA LEU A 88 14.04 -4.89 4.27
C LEU A 88 15.46 -4.88 3.70
N VAL A 89 16.36 -4.08 4.29
CA VAL A 89 17.78 -4.04 3.88
C VAL A 89 18.45 -5.38 4.12
N GLN A 90 18.29 -5.98 5.30
CA GLN A 90 18.84 -7.30 5.62
C GLN A 90 18.30 -8.38 4.68
N GLN A 91 17.00 -8.32 4.33
CA GLN A 91 16.42 -9.25 3.37
C GLN A 91 16.97 -9.02 1.96
N GLY A 92 17.11 -7.78 1.52
CA GLY A 92 17.71 -7.45 0.23
C GLY A 92 19.15 -7.93 0.12
N GLU A 93 19.95 -7.76 1.17
CA GLU A 93 21.32 -8.26 1.24
C GLU A 93 21.37 -9.80 1.25
N ASN A 94 20.55 -10.45 2.07
CA ASN A 94 20.47 -11.91 2.11
C ASN A 94 20.03 -12.48 0.74
N LEU A 95 19.09 -11.83 0.06
CA LEU A 95 18.66 -12.24 -1.30
C LEU A 95 19.73 -11.95 -2.35
N SER A 96 20.52 -10.88 -2.21
CA SER A 96 21.63 -10.58 -3.13
C SER A 96 22.84 -11.47 -2.92
N LEU A 97 23.09 -11.93 -1.68
CA LEU A 97 24.14 -12.88 -1.30
C LEU A 97 23.74 -14.33 -1.59
N LEU A 98 22.45 -14.61 -1.72
CA LEU A 98 22.00 -15.90 -2.18
C LEU A 98 22.57 -16.15 -3.58
N ASN A 99 23.44 -17.12 -3.68
CA ASN A 99 23.92 -17.63 -4.96
C ASN A 99 22.70 -18.02 -5.80
N ILE A 100 22.32 -17.16 -6.76
CA ILE A 100 21.12 -17.34 -7.61
C ILE A 100 21.12 -18.72 -8.27
N LYS A 101 22.32 -19.26 -8.55
CA LYS A 101 22.48 -20.62 -9.05
C LYS A 101 22.11 -21.68 -7.99
N GLY A 102 22.53 -21.48 -6.74
CA GLY A 102 22.18 -22.37 -5.62
C GLY A 102 20.70 -22.31 -5.27
N LEU A 103 20.10 -21.10 -5.31
CA LEU A 103 18.66 -20.93 -5.10
C LEU A 103 17.85 -21.62 -6.22
N LYS A 104 18.30 -21.47 -7.48
CA LYS A 104 17.65 -22.11 -8.63
C LYS A 104 17.71 -23.66 -8.53
N SER A 105 18.85 -24.23 -8.11
CA SER A 105 18.94 -25.67 -7.88
C SER A 105 18.02 -26.12 -6.74
N SER A 106 18.03 -25.42 -5.60
CA SER A 106 17.16 -25.78 -4.46
C SER A 106 15.66 -25.66 -4.78
N ILE A 107 15.26 -24.70 -5.61
CA ILE A 107 13.86 -24.59 -6.10
C ILE A 107 13.56 -25.75 -7.05
N THR A 108 14.51 -26.15 -7.90
CA THR A 108 14.34 -27.28 -8.81
C THR A 108 14.23 -28.59 -8.03
N ASP A 109 15.05 -28.77 -6.99
CA ASP A 109 15.02 -29.93 -6.12
C ASP A 109 13.70 -30.00 -5.33
N LEU A 110 13.26 -28.86 -4.76
CA LEU A 110 11.96 -28.74 -4.10
C LEU A 110 10.80 -29.06 -5.05
N TYR A 111 10.89 -28.59 -6.28
CA TYR A 111 9.91 -28.91 -7.32
C TYR A 111 9.87 -30.40 -7.63
N ALA A 112 11.02 -31.04 -7.77
CA ALA A 112 11.12 -32.51 -8.01
C ALA A 112 10.48 -33.26 -6.83
N GLU A 113 10.74 -32.85 -5.57
CA GLU A 113 10.12 -33.47 -4.39
C GLU A 113 8.59 -33.29 -4.35
N ILE A 114 8.11 -32.09 -4.71
CA ILE A 114 6.67 -31.82 -4.78
C ILE A 114 6.01 -32.71 -5.85
N THR A 115 6.58 -32.76 -7.06
CA THR A 115 6.02 -33.53 -8.15
C THR A 115 6.03 -35.06 -7.85
N ALA A 116 7.08 -35.56 -7.22
CA ALA A 116 7.15 -36.93 -6.75
C ALA A 116 6.11 -37.24 -5.67
N TYR A 117 5.94 -36.31 -4.70
CA TYR A 117 4.96 -36.49 -3.61
C TYR A 117 3.52 -36.53 -4.09
N PHE A 118 3.16 -35.64 -5.04
CA PHE A 118 1.80 -35.59 -5.59
C PHE A 118 1.57 -36.49 -6.80
N GLY A 119 2.58 -37.25 -7.26
CA GLY A 119 2.48 -38.13 -8.43
C GLY A 119 2.20 -37.36 -9.73
N LEU A 120 2.70 -36.15 -9.88
CA LEU A 120 2.40 -35.24 -10.99
C LEU A 120 3.39 -35.37 -12.16
N GLU A 121 4.23 -36.42 -12.18
CA GLU A 121 5.32 -36.60 -13.14
C GLU A 121 4.93 -36.55 -14.62
N ASN A 122 3.65 -36.70 -14.95
CA ASN A 122 3.15 -36.73 -16.33
C ASN A 122 2.16 -35.59 -16.67
N ASN A 123 2.01 -34.57 -15.86
CA ASN A 123 1.03 -33.52 -16.12
C ASN A 123 1.62 -32.40 -17.00
N SER A 124 1.15 -32.34 -18.25
CA SER A 124 1.46 -31.28 -19.23
C SER A 124 1.17 -29.84 -18.74
N LEU A 125 0.35 -29.69 -17.71
CA LEU A 125 0.07 -28.38 -17.08
C LEU A 125 1.30 -27.83 -16.38
N PHE A 126 2.12 -28.69 -15.73
CA PHE A 126 3.35 -28.26 -15.06
C PHE A 126 4.50 -27.97 -16.03
N ALA A 127 4.58 -28.69 -17.16
CA ALA A 127 5.53 -28.35 -18.23
C ALA A 127 5.21 -26.96 -18.83
N GLN A 128 3.93 -26.61 -18.96
CA GLN A 128 3.50 -25.26 -19.37
C GLN A 128 3.82 -24.19 -18.32
N PHE A 129 3.82 -24.52 -17.03
CA PHE A 129 4.27 -23.58 -15.98
C PHE A 129 5.79 -23.36 -16.03
N GLN A 130 6.57 -24.36 -16.38
CA GLN A 130 8.03 -24.26 -16.52
C GLN A 130 8.44 -23.44 -17.76
N ASP A 131 7.68 -23.53 -18.86
CA ASP A 131 7.82 -22.71 -20.08
C ASP A 131 7.07 -21.38 -19.99
N SER A 132 6.19 -21.22 -19.00
CA SER A 132 5.43 -19.98 -18.88
C SER A 132 6.35 -18.85 -18.43
N SER A 133 6.26 -17.73 -19.14
CA SER A 133 6.88 -16.45 -18.81
C SER A 133 6.58 -15.96 -17.38
N LEU A 134 5.70 -16.64 -16.65
CA LEU A 134 5.34 -16.31 -15.25
C LEU A 134 6.51 -16.61 -14.30
N ILE A 135 7.25 -17.71 -14.47
CA ILE A 135 8.43 -18.01 -13.64
C ILE A 135 9.62 -17.11 -14.03
N THR A 136 9.73 -16.78 -15.32
CA THR A 136 10.73 -15.80 -15.79
C THR A 136 10.32 -14.37 -15.49
N THR A 137 9.03 -14.06 -15.39
CA THR A 137 8.51 -12.72 -15.06
C THR A 137 8.47 -12.49 -13.55
N LEU A 138 8.25 -13.54 -12.74
CA LEU A 138 8.51 -13.55 -11.29
C LEU A 138 9.99 -13.87 -11.02
N SER A 139 10.88 -13.35 -11.88
CA SER A 139 12.31 -13.56 -11.71
C SER A 139 12.71 -13.05 -10.31
N LEU A 140 13.23 -13.97 -9.49
CA LEU A 140 13.83 -13.63 -8.18
C LEU A 140 14.90 -12.54 -8.32
N GLU A 141 15.40 -12.31 -9.54
CA GLU A 141 16.25 -11.19 -9.94
C GLU A 141 15.56 -9.82 -9.78
N GLN A 142 14.22 -9.75 -9.79
CA GLN A 142 13.47 -8.51 -9.60
C GLN A 142 13.19 -8.21 -8.12
N LEU A 143 13.32 -9.18 -7.22
CA LEU A 143 13.13 -8.94 -5.79
C LEU A 143 14.11 -7.90 -5.22
N PRO A 144 15.44 -7.94 -5.49
CA PRO A 144 16.34 -6.89 -5.07
C PRO A 144 15.97 -5.53 -5.67
N ALA A 145 15.53 -5.49 -6.94
CA ALA A 145 15.07 -4.27 -7.59
C ALA A 145 13.80 -3.72 -6.93
N PHE A 146 12.86 -4.58 -6.54
CA PHE A 146 11.67 -4.20 -5.78
C PHE A 146 12.05 -3.61 -4.41
N PHE A 147 12.94 -4.25 -3.64
CA PHE A 147 13.41 -3.72 -2.36
C PHE A 147 14.14 -2.39 -2.53
N ASN A 148 14.99 -2.26 -3.55
CA ASN A 148 15.68 -1.01 -3.86
C ASN A 148 14.70 0.08 -4.31
N ALA A 149 13.64 -0.25 -5.06
CA ALA A 149 12.60 0.71 -5.42
C ALA A 149 11.83 1.19 -4.18
N VAL A 150 11.49 0.30 -3.24
CA VAL A 150 10.85 0.66 -1.97
C VAL A 150 11.77 1.56 -1.13
N LEU A 151 13.06 1.23 -1.02
CA LEU A 151 14.04 2.07 -0.32
C LEU A 151 14.25 3.41 -1.02
N GLY A 152 14.28 3.45 -2.35
CA GLY A 152 14.36 4.67 -3.15
C GLY A 152 13.14 5.57 -2.98
N LEU A 153 11.94 4.98 -2.89
CA LEU A 153 10.72 5.71 -2.54
C LEU A 153 10.86 6.36 -1.16
N LEU A 154 11.38 5.65 -0.16
CA LEU A 154 11.61 6.19 1.18
C LEU A 154 12.65 7.31 1.20
N GLY A 155 13.72 7.22 0.39
CA GLY A 155 14.75 8.25 0.26
C GLY A 155 14.23 9.55 -0.36
N ASN A 156 13.37 9.47 -1.38
CA ASN A 156 12.77 10.63 -2.05
C ASN A 156 11.55 11.20 -1.30
N PHE A 157 11.15 10.58 -0.19
CA PHE A 157 9.92 10.89 0.53
C PHE A 157 9.97 12.22 1.31
N GLY A 158 11.17 12.79 1.56
CA GLY A 158 11.32 13.92 2.46
C GLY A 158 10.53 15.17 2.07
N ALA A 159 10.65 15.64 0.83
CA ALA A 159 9.91 16.81 0.35
C ALA A 159 8.40 16.54 0.24
N GLY A 160 8.03 15.35 -0.24
CA GLY A 160 6.64 14.91 -0.32
C GLY A 160 6.00 14.76 1.05
N LEU A 161 6.72 14.17 2.02
CA LEU A 161 6.26 14.00 3.40
C LEU A 161 6.01 15.34 4.07
N PHE A 162 6.92 16.30 3.89
CA PHE A 162 6.74 17.66 4.42
C PHE A 162 5.47 18.31 3.82
N SER A 163 5.28 18.24 2.50
CA SER A 163 4.12 18.79 1.83
C SER A 163 2.82 18.14 2.31
N VAL A 164 2.79 16.81 2.38
CA VAL A 164 1.64 16.06 2.89
C VAL A 164 1.37 16.41 4.36
N ALA A 165 2.39 16.44 5.21
CA ALA A 165 2.24 16.79 6.62
C ALA A 165 1.72 18.22 6.79
N PHE A 166 2.25 19.16 6.02
CA PHE A 166 1.82 20.56 6.04
C PHE A 166 0.35 20.70 5.64
N ILE A 167 -0.04 20.12 4.51
CA ILE A 167 -1.44 20.17 4.04
C ILE A 167 -2.37 19.45 5.02
N SER A 168 -1.97 18.28 5.56
CA SER A 168 -2.74 17.53 6.55
C SER A 168 -2.97 18.32 7.83
N PHE A 169 -1.95 19.05 8.26
CA PHE A 169 -2.07 19.94 9.42
C PHE A 169 -3.18 20.99 9.21
N PHE A 170 -3.22 21.64 8.04
CA PHE A 170 -4.27 22.61 7.75
C PHE A 170 -5.66 21.96 7.64
N PHE A 171 -5.76 20.78 7.06
CA PHE A 171 -7.01 20.03 6.99
C PHE A 171 -7.52 19.62 8.39
N LEU A 172 -6.62 19.31 9.33
CA LEU A 172 -6.97 19.03 10.72
C LEU A 172 -7.36 20.28 11.49
N LYS A 173 -6.58 21.35 11.34
CA LYS A 173 -6.77 22.60 12.05
C LYS A 173 -8.03 23.32 11.59
N ASP A 174 -8.16 23.52 10.28
CA ASP A 174 -9.18 24.35 9.63
C ASP A 174 -10.07 23.51 8.70
N SER A 175 -10.62 22.41 9.23
CA SER A 175 -11.43 21.46 8.45
C SER A 175 -12.67 22.08 7.78
N GLU A 176 -13.06 23.29 8.19
CA GLU A 176 -14.17 24.06 7.64
C GLU A 176 -13.79 24.87 6.38
N LEU A 177 -12.49 25.20 6.19
CA LEU A 177 -12.06 25.99 5.03
C LEU A 177 -12.34 25.30 3.70
N PHE A 178 -12.02 24.01 3.62
CA PHE A 178 -12.27 23.22 2.42
C PHE A 178 -13.76 23.06 2.15
N GLU A 179 -14.54 22.84 3.19
CA GLU A 179 -16.00 22.77 3.15
C GLU A 179 -16.61 24.07 2.64
N ASN A 180 -16.20 25.19 3.22
CA ASN A 180 -16.68 26.52 2.82
C ASN A 180 -16.27 26.87 1.38
N GLY A 181 -15.06 26.48 0.95
CA GLY A 181 -14.61 26.66 -0.43
C GLY A 181 -15.50 25.96 -1.45
N ILE A 182 -15.93 24.72 -1.16
CA ILE A 182 -16.85 24.00 -2.04
C ILE A 182 -18.26 24.59 -1.99
N LEU A 183 -18.72 25.02 -0.80
CA LEU A 183 -20.04 25.62 -0.63
C LEU A 183 -20.24 26.92 -1.39
N MET A 184 -19.15 27.64 -1.75
CA MET A 184 -19.22 28.81 -2.60
C MET A 184 -19.78 28.53 -4.00
N TRP A 185 -19.62 27.27 -4.47
CA TRP A 185 -20.08 26.84 -5.78
C TRP A 185 -21.49 26.19 -5.75
N VAL A 186 -22.06 26.02 -4.55
CA VAL A 186 -23.37 25.40 -4.34
C VAL A 186 -24.44 26.47 -4.15
N PRO A 187 -25.63 26.35 -4.79
CA PRO A 187 -26.73 27.27 -4.57
C PRO A 187 -27.12 27.34 -3.10
N SER A 188 -27.41 28.55 -2.60
CA SER A 188 -27.67 28.80 -1.18
C SER A 188 -28.84 27.98 -0.58
N LYS A 189 -29.81 27.59 -1.40
CA LYS A 189 -30.92 26.73 -0.98
C LYS A 189 -30.52 25.34 -0.56
N GLU A 190 -29.37 24.81 -1.04
CA GLU A 190 -28.88 23.45 -0.79
C GLU A 190 -27.67 23.41 0.16
N ASN A 191 -27.20 24.56 0.63
CA ASN A 191 -26.00 24.64 1.47
C ASN A 191 -26.10 23.79 2.74
N LEU A 192 -27.28 23.73 3.39
CA LEU A 192 -27.47 22.95 4.61
C LEU A 192 -27.33 21.45 4.34
N LYS A 193 -28.02 20.95 3.31
CA LYS A 193 -27.95 19.53 2.91
C LYS A 193 -26.53 19.12 2.50
N THR A 194 -25.84 20.01 1.80
CA THR A 194 -24.45 19.81 1.37
C THR A 194 -23.52 19.73 2.56
N LYS A 195 -23.66 20.62 3.57
CA LYS A 195 -22.90 20.55 4.83
C LYS A 195 -23.12 19.25 5.58
N GLU A 196 -24.35 18.82 5.71
CA GLU A 196 -24.70 17.53 6.34
C GLU A 196 -24.08 16.34 5.60
N ALA A 197 -24.14 16.35 4.25
CA ALA A 197 -23.50 15.34 3.43
C ALA A 197 -21.98 15.31 3.64
N PHE A 198 -21.30 16.47 3.64
CA PHE A 198 -19.86 16.54 3.92
C PHE A 198 -19.49 16.01 5.32
N ALA A 199 -20.27 16.40 6.33
CA ALA A 199 -20.04 15.93 7.70
C ALA A 199 -20.17 14.40 7.79
N LYS A 200 -21.16 13.83 7.09
CA LYS A 200 -21.41 12.38 7.02
C LYS A 200 -20.28 11.67 6.27
N ILE A 201 -19.88 12.20 5.10
CA ILE A 201 -18.76 11.66 4.31
C ILE A 201 -17.46 11.66 5.13
N LYS A 202 -17.10 12.79 5.75
CA LYS A 202 -15.93 12.88 6.63
C LYS A 202 -15.96 11.83 7.75
N SER A 203 -17.12 11.64 8.38
CA SER A 203 -17.27 10.68 9.47
C SER A 203 -17.11 9.24 8.98
N LEU A 204 -17.75 8.91 7.84
CA LEU A 204 -17.67 7.56 7.25
C LEU A 204 -16.25 7.24 6.78
N LEU A 205 -15.61 8.16 6.04
CA LEU A 205 -14.24 7.98 5.56
C LEU A 205 -13.25 7.88 6.72
N SER A 206 -13.39 8.70 7.76
CA SER A 206 -12.52 8.62 8.94
C SER A 206 -12.63 7.26 9.64
N ARG A 207 -13.85 6.73 9.81
CA ARG A 207 -14.05 5.39 10.38
C ARG A 207 -13.51 4.28 9.48
N TYR A 208 -13.68 4.42 8.17
CA TYR A 208 -13.17 3.47 7.20
C TYR A 208 -11.64 3.37 7.24
N PHE A 209 -10.93 4.49 7.12
CA PHE A 209 -9.47 4.50 7.15
C PHE A 209 -8.90 4.04 8.50
N LEU A 210 -9.55 4.40 9.61
CA LEU A 210 -9.17 3.86 10.92
C LEU A 210 -9.37 2.35 10.98
N GLY A 211 -10.50 1.85 10.47
CA GLY A 211 -10.76 0.42 10.38
C GLY A 211 -9.69 -0.32 9.59
N LEU A 212 -9.27 0.23 8.44
CA LEU A 212 -8.17 -0.31 7.64
C LEU A 212 -6.85 -0.35 8.41
N LEU A 213 -6.50 0.71 9.13
CA LEU A 213 -5.27 0.73 9.94
C LEU A 213 -5.29 -0.32 11.04
N PHE A 214 -6.42 -0.44 11.76
CA PHE A 214 -6.59 -1.47 12.77
C PHE A 214 -6.54 -2.88 12.19
N GLN A 215 -7.16 -3.09 11.03
CA GLN A 215 -7.10 -4.35 10.31
C GLN A 215 -5.66 -4.74 9.97
N ILE A 216 -4.88 -3.84 9.37
CA ILE A 216 -3.47 -4.09 9.05
C ILE A 216 -2.67 -4.41 10.32
N LEU A 217 -2.88 -3.65 11.40
CA LEU A 217 -2.18 -3.87 12.67
C LEU A 217 -2.52 -5.24 13.27
N ILE A 218 -3.80 -5.60 13.31
CA ILE A 218 -4.26 -6.89 13.83
C ILE A 218 -3.69 -8.05 12.99
N LEU A 219 -3.78 -7.96 11.66
CA LEU A 219 -3.23 -8.97 10.76
C LEU A 219 -1.71 -9.08 10.90
N PHE A 220 -0.99 -7.95 11.01
CA PHE A 220 0.44 -7.95 11.26
C PHE A 220 0.80 -8.69 12.55
N VAL A 221 0.07 -8.45 13.64
CA VAL A 221 0.30 -9.14 14.92
C VAL A 221 0.00 -10.63 14.79
N ILE A 222 -1.14 -11.01 14.21
CA ILE A 222 -1.53 -12.41 14.03
C ILE A 222 -0.49 -13.14 13.18
N TYR A 223 -0.14 -12.60 12.03
CA TYR A 223 0.83 -13.22 11.12
C TYR A 223 2.23 -13.30 11.74
N SER A 224 2.65 -12.27 12.50
CA SER A 224 3.93 -12.29 13.22
C SER A 224 3.96 -13.41 14.27
N ILE A 225 2.87 -13.61 15.00
CA ILE A 225 2.77 -14.69 15.98
C ILE A 225 2.82 -16.05 15.28
N VAL A 226 1.99 -16.25 14.25
CA VAL A 226 1.94 -17.52 13.50
C VAL A 226 3.31 -17.88 12.93
N LEU A 227 3.95 -16.96 12.21
CA LEU A 227 5.26 -17.20 11.60
C LEU A 227 6.36 -17.43 12.66
N SER A 228 6.31 -16.72 13.78
CA SER A 228 7.29 -16.86 14.87
C SER A 228 7.14 -18.20 15.60
N VAL A 229 5.90 -18.65 15.87
CA VAL A 229 5.62 -19.95 16.49
C VAL A 229 6.20 -21.09 15.66
N PHE A 230 6.08 -21.01 14.34
CA PHE A 230 6.65 -22.01 13.43
C PHE A 230 8.11 -21.72 13.06
N SER A 231 8.78 -20.80 13.76
CA SER A 231 10.20 -20.46 13.57
C SER A 231 10.54 -20.19 12.08
N VAL A 232 9.68 -19.41 11.41
CA VAL A 232 9.95 -18.95 10.04
C VAL A 232 10.93 -17.78 10.13
N PRO A 233 12.09 -17.83 9.45
CA PRO A 233 13.01 -16.72 9.42
C PRO A 233 12.33 -15.45 8.92
N ASN A 234 12.70 -14.31 9.52
CA ASN A 234 12.18 -13.01 9.14
C ASN A 234 10.63 -12.86 9.24
N ALA A 235 10.04 -13.59 10.19
CA ALA A 235 8.60 -13.62 10.43
C ALA A 235 7.93 -12.24 10.41
N MET A 236 8.54 -11.22 11.04
CA MET A 236 8.00 -9.86 11.10
C MET A 236 7.92 -9.19 9.74
N VAL A 237 8.93 -9.38 8.87
CA VAL A 237 8.93 -8.78 7.52
C VAL A 237 7.85 -9.40 6.66
N ILE A 238 7.77 -10.73 6.68
CA ILE A 238 6.76 -11.49 5.93
C ILE A 238 5.37 -11.09 6.40
N ALA A 239 5.15 -11.07 7.72
CA ALA A 239 3.89 -10.65 8.32
C ALA A 239 3.49 -9.23 7.90
N PHE A 240 4.44 -8.29 7.95
CA PHE A 240 4.19 -6.91 7.56
C PHE A 240 3.81 -6.78 6.09
N LEU A 241 4.56 -7.41 5.20
CA LEU A 241 4.27 -7.39 3.76
C LEU A 241 2.90 -7.99 3.45
N CYS A 242 2.58 -9.14 4.05
CA CYS A 242 1.29 -9.80 3.86
C CYS A 242 0.12 -8.97 4.42
N ALA A 243 0.30 -8.33 5.60
CA ALA A 243 -0.70 -7.45 6.19
C ALA A 243 -0.91 -6.20 5.34
N LEU A 244 0.16 -5.64 4.75
CA LEU A 244 0.09 -4.46 3.90
C LEU A 244 -0.61 -4.75 2.56
N LEU A 245 -0.38 -5.92 1.97
CA LEU A 245 -1.08 -6.36 0.78
C LEU A 245 -2.60 -6.45 1.00
N ASN A 246 -3.03 -6.74 2.22
CA ASN A 246 -4.44 -6.79 2.61
C ASN A 246 -5.18 -5.44 2.52
N LEU A 247 -4.47 -4.34 2.26
CA LEU A 247 -5.06 -3.05 1.90
C LEU A 247 -5.91 -3.12 0.62
N ILE A 248 -5.60 -4.05 -0.27
CA ILE A 248 -6.32 -4.25 -1.53
C ILE A 248 -7.36 -5.36 -1.32
N PRO A 249 -8.66 -5.03 -1.23
CA PRO A 249 -9.70 -6.03 -1.01
C PRO A 249 -9.63 -7.16 -2.05
N TYR A 250 -9.86 -8.38 -1.62
CA TYR A 250 -9.84 -9.63 -2.41
C TYR A 250 -8.45 -10.01 -2.97
N VAL A 251 -7.71 -9.06 -3.53
CA VAL A 251 -6.37 -9.31 -4.09
C VAL A 251 -5.36 -9.54 -2.96
N GLY A 252 -5.44 -8.73 -1.90
CA GLY A 252 -4.54 -8.83 -0.76
C GLY A 252 -4.48 -10.21 -0.12
N PRO A 253 -5.62 -10.81 0.26
CA PRO A 253 -5.64 -12.15 0.81
C PRO A 253 -5.04 -13.22 -0.11
N ILE A 254 -5.33 -13.16 -1.40
CA ILE A 254 -4.84 -14.14 -2.38
C ILE A 254 -3.33 -13.99 -2.57
N VAL A 255 -2.87 -12.78 -2.90
CA VAL A 255 -1.44 -12.50 -3.14
C VAL A 255 -0.63 -12.63 -1.85
N GLY A 256 -1.17 -12.16 -0.73
CA GLY A 256 -0.55 -12.29 0.59
C GLY A 256 -0.40 -13.74 1.03
N GLY A 257 -1.42 -14.58 0.79
CA GLY A 257 -1.37 -16.01 1.07
C GLY A 257 -0.33 -16.74 0.20
N MET A 258 -0.32 -16.46 -1.10
CA MET A 258 0.69 -17.01 -2.01
C MET A 258 2.11 -16.56 -1.61
N LEU A 259 2.30 -15.30 -1.27
CA LEU A 259 3.59 -14.76 -0.83
C LEU A 259 4.03 -15.43 0.48
N MET A 260 3.13 -15.55 1.47
CA MET A 260 3.42 -16.18 2.75
C MET A 260 3.80 -17.65 2.57
N MET A 261 3.04 -18.39 1.76
CA MET A 261 3.33 -19.78 1.41
C MET A 261 4.73 -19.90 0.76
N PHE A 262 4.98 -19.12 -0.29
CA PHE A 262 6.25 -19.15 -1.01
C PHE A 262 7.45 -18.80 -0.12
N LEU A 263 7.34 -17.72 0.67
CA LEU A 263 8.43 -17.29 1.56
C LEU A 263 8.66 -18.29 2.71
N THR A 264 7.61 -18.93 3.22
CA THR A 264 7.75 -19.99 4.22
C THR A 264 8.46 -21.19 3.65
N MET A 265 8.10 -21.64 2.44
CA MET A 265 8.78 -22.75 1.77
C MET A 265 10.24 -22.42 1.46
N SER A 266 10.49 -21.24 0.88
CA SER A 266 11.85 -20.82 0.49
C SER A 266 12.77 -20.62 1.69
N SER A 267 12.24 -20.26 2.85
CA SER A 267 13.01 -20.07 4.08
C SER A 267 13.55 -21.38 4.68
N GLN A 268 13.07 -22.52 4.21
CA GLN A 268 13.45 -23.87 4.68
C GLN A 268 14.19 -24.66 3.60
N LEU A 269 14.73 -23.98 2.58
CA LEU A 269 15.48 -24.63 1.50
C LEU A 269 16.64 -25.48 2.07
N GLY A 270 16.74 -26.74 1.62
CA GLY A 270 17.71 -27.71 2.14
C GLY A 270 17.19 -28.63 3.26
N ALA A 271 15.98 -28.39 3.77
CA ALA A 271 15.30 -29.33 4.67
C ALA A 271 14.45 -30.35 3.88
N SER A 272 14.13 -31.51 4.49
CA SER A 272 13.28 -32.52 3.83
C SER A 272 11.86 -31.96 3.62
N PHE A 273 11.37 -32.12 2.39
CA PHE A 273 10.07 -31.58 1.99
C PHE A 273 8.93 -32.17 2.84
N ASN A 274 8.90 -33.50 2.97
CA ASN A 274 7.81 -34.24 3.64
C ASN A 274 7.79 -34.04 5.15
N GLU A 275 8.97 -33.94 5.79
CA GLU A 275 9.06 -33.93 7.25
C GLU A 275 9.03 -32.53 7.83
N ILE A 276 9.53 -31.54 7.09
CA ILE A 276 9.73 -30.19 7.61
C ILE A 276 8.95 -29.14 6.80
N ILE A 277 9.18 -29.08 5.48
CA ILE A 277 8.64 -27.98 4.67
C ILE A 277 7.13 -28.06 4.57
N LEU A 278 6.59 -29.21 4.19
CA LEU A 278 5.15 -29.41 3.97
C LEU A 278 4.34 -29.21 5.26
N PRO A 279 4.64 -29.85 6.41
CA PRO A 279 3.88 -29.63 7.64
C PRO A 279 3.94 -28.19 8.11
N LYS A 280 5.13 -27.58 8.11
CA LYS A 280 5.32 -26.20 8.55
C LYS A 280 4.54 -25.20 7.69
N THR A 281 4.62 -25.35 6.36
CA THR A 281 3.89 -24.51 5.41
C THR A 281 2.37 -24.67 5.59
N THR A 282 1.91 -25.91 5.78
CA THR A 282 0.49 -26.19 6.03
C THR A 282 -0.01 -25.53 7.30
N TYR A 283 0.71 -25.62 8.41
CA TYR A 283 0.33 -24.96 9.67
C TYR A 283 0.34 -23.44 9.54
N VAL A 284 1.33 -22.86 8.86
CA VAL A 284 1.39 -21.42 8.59
C VAL A 284 0.19 -20.98 7.75
N MET A 285 -0.18 -21.74 6.73
CA MET A 285 -1.34 -21.44 5.88
C MET A 285 -2.66 -21.57 6.63
N ILE A 286 -2.80 -22.56 7.52
CA ILE A 286 -3.96 -22.66 8.40
C ILE A 286 -4.04 -21.40 9.31
N GLY A 287 -2.92 -21.00 9.91
CA GLY A 287 -2.86 -19.78 10.72
C GLY A 287 -3.17 -18.52 9.92
N PHE A 288 -2.73 -18.44 8.66
CA PHE A 288 -3.10 -17.36 7.74
C PHE A 288 -4.60 -17.31 7.47
N ILE A 289 -5.21 -18.44 7.12
CA ILE A 289 -6.65 -18.54 6.82
C ILE A 289 -7.51 -18.20 8.04
N ILE A 290 -7.11 -18.65 9.24
CA ILE A 290 -7.83 -18.34 10.48
C ILE A 290 -7.70 -16.85 10.82
N GLY A 291 -6.56 -16.22 10.53
CA GLY A 291 -6.32 -14.80 10.79
C GLY A 291 -7.01 -13.87 9.81
N GLN A 292 -7.38 -14.37 8.60
CA GLN A 292 -8.00 -13.60 7.53
C GLN A 292 -9.52 -13.43 7.75
#